data_f794aef1e258fd21cd5a848012e75e76
#
_entry.id   f794aef1e258fd21cd5a848012e75e76
#
_cell.length_a   1.000
_cell.length_b   1.000
_cell.length_c   1.000
_cell.angle_alpha   90.00
_cell.angle_beta   90.00
_cell.angle_gamma   90.00
#
_symmetry.space_group_name_H-M   'P 1'
#
loop_
_entity.id
_entity.type
_entity.pdbx_description
1 polymer ?
#
loop_
_entity_poly.entity_id
_entity_poly.type
_entity_poly.pdbx_seq_one_letter_code
_entity_poly.pdbx_strand_id
1 'polypeptide(L)'
;MSYAKVLCVGLVGVTGHLVEVEADLAAGLPAVVISGLPDTALHEARDRVRAAVVNSGQRWPNRRITLNLLPAALPKFGSAFDLAIAAALLGGSGELPLLPLEGVVVLGELGLDGTVRPVRGVLPMVAAAAQAGVERVIVPIGNAAEAAVIPGVRVRAVDHLHRLVAFVRDGTPLIEPPAATPTPVVSGPDLAEVAGQQVGRRALEVAAAGGHHIALLGPPGAGKTMLAERLPSLLPELDDEAALEVTALHSVAGLLPPGGRLLRRPPFQAPHHTATVPSLVGGGSGLARPGAVSLAHRGVLFLDEAPEFSKGALEALRQPLEHGRIQLSRTGGGTVYPARTQLVLAANPCPCAKPAGDSHCECTALVRRRYLGRLSGPLLDRIDVQVRLMPVRAAELMAPDGDVEPSATVAARVAAARQAAATRWAGLGRRLNAEVDGPHLRRPPWRLPARVTAELRGRLDSGSLSARGFDRVIRMAWTITDLDGRDRPDRDDVREAIQLRTGEAM
;
A
#
# COMPACT_ATOMS: atom_id res chain seq x y z
N MET A 1 -8.31 -3.06 -45.86
CA MET A 1 -9.31 -2.55 -44.90
C MET A 1 -8.71 -1.30 -44.27
N SER A 2 -9.47 -0.22 -44.07
CA SER A 2 -8.97 1.02 -43.48
C SER A 2 -9.18 1.07 -41.94
N TYR A 3 -9.65 -0.01 -41.36
CA TYR A 3 -9.98 -0.14 -39.93
C TYR A 3 -9.23 -1.31 -39.27
N ALA A 4 -8.74 -1.06 -38.09
CA ALA A 4 -8.08 -2.09 -37.26
C ALA A 4 -8.30 -1.78 -35.78
N LYS A 5 -8.25 -2.83 -34.93
CA LYS A 5 -8.32 -2.68 -33.49
C LYS A 5 -7.30 -3.56 -32.75
N VAL A 6 -6.80 -3.06 -31.61
CA VAL A 6 -5.89 -3.77 -30.71
C VAL A 6 -6.35 -3.55 -29.28
N LEU A 7 -6.22 -4.57 -28.44
CA LEU A 7 -6.57 -4.46 -27.02
C LEU A 7 -5.41 -3.86 -26.21
N CYS A 8 -5.76 -3.00 -25.29
CA CYS A 8 -4.85 -2.40 -24.31
C CYS A 8 -5.54 -2.37 -22.93
N VAL A 9 -4.86 -1.91 -21.90
CA VAL A 9 -5.44 -1.68 -20.58
C VAL A 9 -5.06 -0.29 -20.08
N GLY A 10 -6.05 0.47 -19.63
CA GLY A 10 -5.86 1.73 -18.92
C GLY A 10 -6.03 1.57 -17.43
N LEU A 11 -5.41 2.45 -16.62
CA LEU A 11 -5.52 2.46 -15.18
C LEU A 11 -6.32 3.66 -14.67
N VAL A 12 -7.20 3.39 -13.69
CA VAL A 12 -7.78 4.40 -12.81
C VAL A 12 -7.40 4.01 -11.37
N GLY A 13 -6.43 4.69 -10.79
CA GLY A 13 -5.83 4.27 -9.53
C GLY A 13 -5.06 2.95 -9.67
N VAL A 14 -5.49 1.92 -8.96
CA VAL A 14 -4.96 0.55 -9.06
C VAL A 14 -5.87 -0.37 -9.86
N THR A 15 -6.98 0.14 -10.37
CA THR A 15 -7.94 -0.68 -11.13
C THR A 15 -7.64 -0.56 -12.63
N GLY A 16 -7.38 -1.71 -13.26
CA GLY A 16 -7.23 -1.80 -14.70
C GLY A 16 -8.59 -1.91 -15.41
N HIS A 17 -8.68 -1.33 -16.58
CA HIS A 17 -9.84 -1.39 -17.45
C HIS A 17 -9.41 -1.74 -18.86
N LEU A 18 -10.03 -2.75 -19.46
CA LEU A 18 -9.77 -3.11 -20.85
C LEU A 18 -10.16 -1.93 -21.77
N VAL A 19 -9.28 -1.63 -22.72
CA VAL A 19 -9.44 -0.54 -23.69
C VAL A 19 -9.23 -1.09 -25.08
N GLU A 20 -10.18 -0.86 -25.96
CA GLU A 20 -10.00 -1.11 -27.39
C GLU A 20 -9.39 0.14 -28.03
N VAL A 21 -8.25 -0.04 -28.68
CA VAL A 21 -7.57 1.00 -29.48
C VAL A 21 -7.93 0.76 -30.94
N GLU A 22 -8.78 1.60 -31.48
CA GLU A 22 -9.23 1.55 -32.87
C GLU A 22 -8.47 2.58 -33.72
N ALA A 23 -8.12 2.19 -34.91
CA ALA A 23 -7.53 3.07 -35.93
C ALA A 23 -8.35 2.97 -37.23
N ASP A 24 -8.85 4.11 -37.71
CA ASP A 24 -9.49 4.24 -39.02
C ASP A 24 -8.70 5.23 -39.88
N LEU A 25 -8.43 4.81 -41.11
CA LEU A 25 -7.64 5.55 -42.08
C LEU A 25 -8.49 5.91 -43.31
N ALA A 26 -8.98 7.16 -43.34
CA ALA A 26 -9.82 7.70 -44.40
C ALA A 26 -8.99 8.45 -45.46
N ALA A 27 -9.52 8.56 -46.66
CA ALA A 27 -8.99 9.47 -47.66
C ALA A 27 -9.15 10.94 -47.20
N GLY A 28 -8.16 11.78 -47.42
CA GLY A 28 -8.21 13.19 -47.05
C GLY A 28 -6.82 13.77 -46.74
N LEU A 29 -6.79 15.02 -46.31
CA LEU A 29 -5.54 15.67 -45.88
C LEU A 29 -4.97 14.95 -44.65
N PRO A 30 -3.64 14.72 -44.62
CA PRO A 30 -2.98 14.06 -43.52
C PRO A 30 -3.26 14.77 -42.18
N ALA A 31 -3.91 14.08 -41.28
CA ALA A 31 -4.20 14.56 -39.94
C ALA A 31 -4.33 13.37 -38.99
N VAL A 32 -4.00 13.55 -37.73
CA VAL A 32 -4.23 12.55 -36.66
C VAL A 32 -5.13 13.13 -35.62
N VAL A 33 -6.24 12.46 -35.36
CA VAL A 33 -7.22 12.82 -34.34
C VAL A 33 -7.29 11.68 -33.35
N ILE A 34 -7.18 11.98 -32.05
CA ILE A 34 -7.31 11.01 -30.95
C ILE A 34 -8.57 11.37 -30.17
N SER A 35 -9.47 10.41 -29.99
CA SER A 35 -10.74 10.52 -29.24
C SER A 35 -10.82 9.50 -28.10
N GLY A 36 -11.74 9.68 -27.16
CA GLY A 36 -11.97 8.79 -26.03
C GLY A 36 -11.35 9.27 -24.71
N LEU A 37 -11.42 10.58 -24.42
CA LEU A 37 -10.89 11.24 -23.22
C LEU A 37 -9.38 10.99 -22.98
N PRO A 38 -8.51 11.27 -23.97
CA PRO A 38 -7.08 11.16 -23.75
C PRO A 38 -6.56 12.31 -22.88
N ASP A 39 -5.52 12.03 -22.08
CA ASP A 39 -4.75 13.06 -21.36
C ASP A 39 -3.71 13.75 -22.28
N THR A 40 -2.96 14.71 -21.71
CA THR A 40 -1.90 15.42 -22.45
C THR A 40 -0.82 14.46 -22.96
N ALA A 41 -0.45 13.45 -22.16
CA ALA A 41 0.57 12.46 -22.55
C ALA A 41 0.13 11.62 -23.76
N LEU A 42 -1.16 11.31 -23.87
CA LEU A 42 -1.73 10.62 -25.02
C LEU A 42 -1.83 11.54 -26.27
N HIS A 43 -2.05 12.83 -26.10
CA HIS A 43 -1.94 13.77 -27.23
C HIS A 43 -0.51 13.86 -27.76
N GLU A 44 0.50 13.80 -26.89
CA GLU A 44 1.92 13.74 -27.28
C GLU A 44 2.31 12.39 -27.90
N ALA A 45 1.56 11.31 -27.62
CA ALA A 45 1.78 9.99 -28.21
C ALA A 45 1.80 10.01 -29.74
N ARG A 46 1.03 10.92 -30.36
CA ARG A 46 1.02 11.08 -31.82
C ARG A 46 2.43 11.24 -32.42
N ASP A 47 3.21 12.13 -31.85
CA ASP A 47 4.53 12.45 -32.36
C ASP A 47 5.57 11.37 -31.99
N ARG A 48 5.45 10.77 -30.77
CA ARG A 48 6.26 9.62 -30.37
C ARG A 48 6.02 8.40 -31.27
N VAL A 49 4.75 8.01 -31.45
CA VAL A 49 4.37 6.86 -32.29
C VAL A 49 4.78 7.06 -33.74
N ARG A 50 4.60 8.28 -34.28
CA ARG A 50 5.04 8.59 -35.64
C ARG A 50 6.54 8.38 -35.81
N ALA A 51 7.34 8.97 -34.93
CA ALA A 51 8.79 8.82 -34.97
C ALA A 51 9.21 7.35 -34.81
N ALA A 52 8.64 6.64 -33.86
CA ALA A 52 8.92 5.23 -33.62
C ALA A 52 8.60 4.34 -34.84
N VAL A 53 7.47 4.55 -35.49
CA VAL A 53 7.06 3.82 -36.70
C VAL A 53 8.06 4.03 -37.83
N VAL A 54 8.41 5.29 -38.11
CA VAL A 54 9.36 5.64 -39.19
C VAL A 54 10.75 5.09 -38.87
N ASN A 55 11.26 5.30 -37.66
CA ASN A 55 12.58 4.84 -37.24
C ASN A 55 12.67 3.31 -37.07
N SER A 56 11.53 2.61 -36.97
CA SER A 56 11.46 1.15 -37.06
C SER A 56 11.37 0.60 -38.47
N GLY A 57 11.58 1.44 -39.51
CA GLY A 57 11.56 1.06 -40.93
C GLY A 57 10.15 0.81 -41.47
N GLN A 58 9.11 1.27 -40.80
CA GLN A 58 7.73 1.14 -41.27
C GLN A 58 7.26 2.44 -41.94
N ARG A 59 6.29 2.33 -42.86
CA ARG A 59 5.72 3.49 -43.50
C ARG A 59 4.67 4.18 -42.67
N TRP A 60 4.76 5.49 -42.46
CA TRP A 60 3.71 6.28 -41.87
C TRP A 60 2.62 6.58 -42.91
N PRO A 61 1.33 6.29 -42.62
CA PRO A 61 0.24 6.52 -43.57
C PRO A 61 0.03 8.02 -43.83
N ASN A 62 0.09 8.42 -45.12
CA ASN A 62 -0.19 9.80 -45.51
C ASN A 62 -1.69 10.00 -45.80
N ARG A 63 -2.53 9.77 -44.78
CA ARG A 63 -3.99 9.81 -44.81
C ARG A 63 -4.55 10.52 -43.55
N ARG A 64 -5.84 10.74 -43.55
CA ARG A 64 -6.52 11.13 -42.29
C ARG A 64 -6.66 9.91 -41.39
N ILE A 65 -6.08 10.02 -40.21
CA ILE A 65 -6.07 8.95 -39.18
C ILE A 65 -6.97 9.37 -38.04
N THR A 66 -7.93 8.52 -37.65
CA THR A 66 -8.75 8.67 -36.45
C THR A 66 -8.39 7.53 -35.54
N LEU A 67 -7.90 7.85 -34.34
CA LEU A 67 -7.68 6.91 -33.24
C LEU A 67 -8.80 7.08 -32.22
N ASN A 68 -9.45 5.98 -31.87
CA ASN A 68 -10.52 5.98 -30.89
C ASN A 68 -10.23 5.00 -29.77
N LEU A 69 -10.30 5.46 -28.52
CA LEU A 69 -10.00 4.68 -27.32
C LEU A 69 -11.29 4.38 -26.56
N LEU A 70 -11.79 3.15 -26.66
CA LEU A 70 -13.04 2.73 -26.07
C LEU A 70 -12.83 1.98 -24.71
N PRO A 71 -13.75 2.17 -23.75
CA PRO A 71 -14.96 3.00 -23.75
C PRO A 71 -14.66 4.50 -23.61
N ALA A 72 -15.36 5.35 -24.35
CA ALA A 72 -15.10 6.79 -24.39
C ALA A 72 -15.30 7.51 -23.03
N ALA A 73 -16.12 6.96 -22.15
CA ALA A 73 -16.40 7.55 -20.84
C ALA A 73 -15.26 7.35 -19.81
N LEU A 74 -14.31 6.44 -20.08
CA LEU A 74 -13.19 6.15 -19.20
C LEU A 74 -12.03 7.11 -19.52
N PRO A 75 -11.52 7.89 -18.55
CA PRO A 75 -10.31 8.68 -18.74
C PRO A 75 -9.09 7.76 -19.01
N LYS A 76 -8.28 8.09 -20.01
CA LYS A 76 -7.06 7.36 -20.36
C LYS A 76 -5.86 8.23 -20.03
N PHE A 77 -4.96 7.68 -19.25
CA PHE A 77 -3.78 8.37 -18.78
C PHE A 77 -2.50 7.63 -19.15
N GLY A 78 -1.48 8.42 -19.49
CA GLY A 78 -0.12 7.93 -19.65
C GLY A 78 0.19 7.33 -21.02
N SER A 79 1.40 6.82 -21.14
CA SER A 79 2.03 6.37 -22.40
C SER A 79 1.93 4.87 -22.67
N ALA A 80 1.24 4.11 -21.81
CA ALA A 80 1.12 2.65 -21.95
C ALA A 80 0.42 2.19 -23.24
N PHE A 81 -0.29 3.11 -23.91
CA PHE A 81 -1.04 2.86 -25.13
C PHE A 81 -0.21 2.96 -26.42
N ASP A 82 0.99 3.54 -26.37
CA ASP A 82 1.78 3.89 -27.57
C ASP A 82 1.99 2.68 -28.49
N LEU A 83 2.36 1.52 -27.91
CA LEU A 83 2.61 0.30 -28.67
C LEU A 83 1.34 -0.26 -29.32
N ALA A 84 0.20 -0.22 -28.61
CA ALA A 84 -1.09 -0.63 -29.14
C ALA A 84 -1.59 0.32 -30.25
N ILE A 85 -1.37 1.62 -30.09
CA ILE A 85 -1.67 2.63 -31.12
C ILE A 85 -0.83 2.37 -32.38
N ALA A 86 0.47 2.11 -32.25
CA ALA A 86 1.35 1.80 -33.39
C ALA A 86 0.87 0.53 -34.12
N ALA A 87 0.53 -0.52 -33.38
CA ALA A 87 0.02 -1.77 -33.96
C ALA A 87 -1.31 -1.57 -34.68
N ALA A 88 -2.26 -0.82 -34.09
CA ALA A 88 -3.56 -0.54 -34.71
C ALA A 88 -3.40 0.31 -35.98
N LEU A 89 -2.49 1.31 -35.99
CA LEU A 89 -2.16 2.12 -37.13
C LEU A 89 -1.61 1.30 -38.28
N LEU A 90 -0.62 0.46 -38.00
CA LEU A 90 0.00 -0.41 -39.00
C LEU A 90 -0.98 -1.44 -39.57
N GLY A 91 -1.88 -1.93 -38.71
CA GLY A 91 -2.97 -2.80 -39.13
C GLY A 91 -3.98 -2.12 -40.05
N GLY A 92 -4.45 -0.94 -39.67
CA GLY A 92 -5.39 -0.13 -40.47
C GLY A 92 -4.82 0.34 -41.81
N SER A 93 -3.50 0.54 -41.90
CA SER A 93 -2.83 0.85 -43.15
C SER A 93 -2.66 -0.35 -44.07
N GLY A 94 -2.88 -1.57 -43.60
CA GLY A 94 -2.62 -2.80 -44.33
C GLY A 94 -1.16 -3.26 -44.34
N GLU A 95 -0.28 -2.56 -43.64
CA GLU A 95 1.13 -2.92 -43.50
C GLU A 95 1.37 -4.12 -42.55
N LEU A 96 0.40 -4.40 -41.67
CA LEU A 96 0.52 -5.43 -40.66
C LEU A 96 -0.76 -6.29 -40.54
N PRO A 97 -0.68 -7.65 -40.73
CA PRO A 97 -1.84 -8.54 -40.50
C PRO A 97 -2.09 -8.73 -39.03
N LEU A 98 -3.21 -8.22 -38.48
CA LEU A 98 -3.46 -8.24 -37.02
C LEU A 98 -3.98 -9.55 -36.44
N LEU A 99 -4.22 -10.60 -37.24
CA LEU A 99 -4.70 -11.89 -36.77
C LEU A 99 -3.91 -12.45 -35.56
N PRO A 100 -2.56 -12.37 -35.50
CA PRO A 100 -1.79 -12.82 -34.35
C PRO A 100 -2.04 -12.02 -33.07
N LEU A 101 -2.56 -10.80 -33.16
CA LEU A 101 -2.89 -9.92 -32.02
C LEU A 101 -4.35 -10.01 -31.58
N GLU A 102 -5.18 -10.82 -32.23
CA GLU A 102 -6.58 -11.02 -31.80
C GLU A 102 -6.63 -11.65 -30.39
N GLY A 103 -7.36 -10.99 -29.47
CA GLY A 103 -7.44 -11.39 -28.06
C GLY A 103 -6.12 -11.24 -27.30
N VAL A 104 -5.19 -10.43 -27.79
CA VAL A 104 -3.93 -10.11 -27.12
C VAL A 104 -3.96 -8.69 -26.62
N VAL A 105 -3.66 -8.47 -25.33
CA VAL A 105 -3.42 -7.14 -24.79
C VAL A 105 -1.99 -6.73 -25.07
N VAL A 106 -1.82 -5.52 -25.60
CA VAL A 106 -0.52 -4.94 -25.95
C VAL A 106 -0.27 -3.69 -25.11
N LEU A 107 0.82 -3.66 -24.34
CA LEU A 107 1.22 -2.59 -23.45
C LEU A 107 2.64 -2.11 -23.78
N GLY A 108 2.89 -0.83 -23.73
CA GLY A 108 4.24 -0.28 -23.85
C GLY A 108 4.28 1.18 -24.26
N GLU A 109 5.26 1.91 -23.73
CA GLU A 109 5.62 3.25 -24.18
C GLU A 109 6.65 3.14 -25.30
N LEU A 110 6.54 3.97 -26.32
CA LEU A 110 7.49 4.01 -27.44
C LEU A 110 8.50 5.15 -27.27
N GLY A 111 9.78 4.81 -27.38
CA GLY A 111 10.84 5.78 -27.67
C GLY A 111 10.76 6.25 -29.10
N LEU A 112 11.31 7.43 -29.41
CA LEU A 112 11.36 7.99 -30.78
C LEU A 112 12.13 7.09 -31.76
N ASP A 113 13.07 6.31 -31.24
CA ASP A 113 13.88 5.31 -31.98
C ASP A 113 13.16 3.99 -32.24
N GLY A 114 11.95 3.81 -31.67
CA GLY A 114 11.18 2.57 -31.75
C GLY A 114 11.43 1.60 -30.58
N THR A 115 12.28 1.93 -29.61
CA THR A 115 12.44 1.13 -28.38
C THR A 115 11.14 1.10 -27.59
N VAL A 116 10.84 -0.05 -26.96
CA VAL A 116 9.67 -0.22 -26.09
C VAL A 116 10.13 -0.07 -24.64
N ARG A 117 9.67 0.99 -24.00
CA ARG A 117 10.06 1.39 -22.65
C ARG A 117 9.09 0.83 -21.60
N PRO A 118 9.60 0.52 -20.39
CA PRO A 118 8.76 0.08 -19.29
C PRO A 118 7.69 1.12 -18.92
N VAL A 119 6.52 0.62 -18.54
CA VAL A 119 5.39 1.44 -18.05
C VAL A 119 5.07 1.08 -16.59
N ARG A 120 4.48 2.02 -15.87
CA ARG A 120 4.08 1.81 -14.47
C ARG A 120 2.72 1.12 -14.41
N GLY A 121 2.55 0.28 -13.39
CA GLY A 121 1.27 -0.37 -13.14
C GLY A 121 0.96 -1.53 -14.09
N VAL A 122 1.97 -2.17 -14.65
CA VAL A 122 1.78 -3.34 -15.53
C VAL A 122 1.10 -4.48 -14.78
N LEU A 123 1.44 -4.73 -13.53
CA LEU A 123 0.83 -5.81 -12.75
C LEU A 123 -0.70 -5.67 -12.63
N PRO A 124 -1.27 -4.55 -12.16
CA PRO A 124 -2.72 -4.38 -12.14
C PRO A 124 -3.35 -4.33 -13.55
N MET A 125 -2.61 -3.89 -14.59
CA MET A 125 -3.11 -3.97 -15.97
C MET A 125 -3.25 -5.42 -16.43
N VAL A 126 -2.24 -6.26 -16.20
CA VAL A 126 -2.27 -7.68 -16.56
C VAL A 126 -3.28 -8.46 -15.72
N ALA A 127 -3.41 -8.13 -14.43
CA ALA A 127 -4.45 -8.71 -13.57
C ALA A 127 -5.86 -8.41 -14.10
N ALA A 128 -6.11 -7.18 -14.55
CA ALA A 128 -7.39 -6.80 -15.15
C ALA A 128 -7.63 -7.51 -16.50
N ALA A 129 -6.60 -7.68 -17.32
CA ALA A 129 -6.69 -8.46 -18.56
C ALA A 129 -7.07 -9.91 -18.27
N ALA A 130 -6.44 -10.55 -17.26
CA ALA A 130 -6.76 -11.90 -16.81
C ALA A 130 -8.22 -12.03 -16.34
N GLN A 131 -8.70 -11.09 -15.53
CA GLN A 131 -10.08 -11.04 -15.04
C GLN A 131 -11.10 -10.86 -16.18
N ALA A 132 -10.70 -10.19 -17.27
CA ALA A 132 -11.52 -10.06 -18.49
C ALA A 132 -11.42 -11.27 -19.43
N GLY A 133 -10.74 -12.35 -19.04
CA GLY A 133 -10.59 -13.57 -19.84
C GLY A 133 -9.51 -13.49 -20.93
N VAL A 134 -8.62 -12.50 -20.89
CA VAL A 134 -7.51 -12.40 -21.83
C VAL A 134 -6.37 -13.32 -21.38
N GLU A 135 -5.99 -14.26 -22.21
CA GLU A 135 -4.96 -15.26 -21.91
C GLU A 135 -3.54 -14.86 -22.38
N ARG A 136 -3.43 -13.85 -23.23
CA ARG A 136 -2.16 -13.46 -23.87
C ARG A 136 -1.90 -11.96 -23.72
N VAL A 137 -0.71 -11.61 -23.22
CA VAL A 137 -0.30 -10.22 -23.11
C VAL A 137 1.12 -10.01 -23.68
N ILE A 138 1.33 -8.88 -24.31
CA ILE A 138 2.64 -8.40 -24.80
C ILE A 138 2.98 -7.16 -23.98
N VAL A 139 4.13 -7.19 -23.31
CA VAL A 139 4.59 -6.13 -22.42
C VAL A 139 6.02 -5.71 -22.74
N PRO A 140 6.47 -4.53 -22.28
CA PRO A 140 7.88 -4.17 -22.38
C PRO A 140 8.79 -5.18 -21.66
N ILE A 141 9.99 -5.42 -22.19
CA ILE A 141 10.94 -6.37 -21.57
C ILE A 141 11.24 -6.04 -20.12
N GLY A 142 11.31 -4.75 -19.75
CA GLY A 142 11.53 -4.31 -18.38
C GLY A 142 10.36 -4.61 -17.42
N ASN A 143 9.17 -4.91 -17.94
CA ASN A 143 7.99 -5.29 -17.15
C ASN A 143 7.67 -6.79 -17.23
N ALA A 144 8.42 -7.57 -18.00
CA ALA A 144 8.09 -8.97 -18.26
C ALA A 144 8.04 -9.83 -16.99
N ALA A 145 9.00 -9.65 -16.10
CA ALA A 145 9.06 -10.37 -14.83
C ALA A 145 7.88 -10.00 -13.91
N GLU A 146 7.52 -8.72 -13.84
CA GLU A 146 6.35 -8.23 -13.11
C GLU A 146 5.03 -8.78 -13.65
N ALA A 147 4.85 -8.76 -14.97
CA ALA A 147 3.66 -9.27 -15.62
C ALA A 147 3.47 -10.79 -15.44
N ALA A 148 4.57 -11.55 -15.45
CA ALA A 148 4.58 -13.00 -15.32
C ALA A 148 4.13 -13.51 -13.94
N VAL A 149 4.00 -12.62 -12.94
CA VAL A 149 3.47 -12.96 -11.60
C VAL A 149 1.99 -13.33 -11.64
N ILE A 150 1.24 -12.82 -12.62
CA ILE A 150 -0.21 -13.06 -12.73
C ILE A 150 -0.45 -14.45 -13.32
N PRO A 151 -1.11 -15.37 -12.59
CA PRO A 151 -1.38 -16.72 -13.08
C PRO A 151 -2.40 -16.72 -14.21
N GLY A 152 -2.34 -17.73 -15.08
CA GLY A 152 -3.31 -17.94 -16.16
C GLY A 152 -3.09 -17.06 -17.39
N VAL A 153 -2.08 -16.18 -17.40
CA VAL A 153 -1.76 -15.31 -18.54
C VAL A 153 -0.42 -15.71 -19.15
N ARG A 154 -0.39 -15.88 -20.44
CA ARG A 154 0.84 -16.09 -21.21
C ARG A 154 1.47 -14.73 -21.56
N VAL A 155 2.52 -14.38 -20.85
CA VAL A 155 3.27 -13.15 -21.06
C VAL A 155 4.32 -13.35 -22.14
N ARG A 156 4.44 -12.38 -23.05
CA ARG A 156 5.53 -12.23 -24.00
C ARG A 156 6.09 -10.82 -23.87
N ALA A 157 7.39 -10.68 -24.07
CA ALA A 157 8.06 -9.40 -23.94
C ALA A 157 8.58 -8.89 -25.27
N VAL A 158 8.63 -7.57 -25.37
CA VAL A 158 9.14 -6.86 -26.53
C VAL A 158 10.03 -5.70 -26.07
N ASP A 159 11.14 -5.49 -26.76
CA ASP A 159 12.12 -4.44 -26.50
C ASP A 159 12.09 -3.33 -27.57
N HIS A 160 11.53 -3.63 -28.76
CA HIS A 160 11.49 -2.71 -29.88
C HIS A 160 10.28 -2.97 -30.77
N LEU A 161 9.72 -1.91 -31.41
CA LEU A 161 8.56 -2.00 -32.29
C LEU A 161 8.81 -2.95 -33.47
N HIS A 162 10.02 -2.94 -34.05
CA HIS A 162 10.36 -3.84 -35.18
C HIS A 162 10.20 -5.32 -34.82
N ARG A 163 10.45 -5.71 -33.54
CA ARG A 163 10.26 -7.09 -33.08
C ARG A 163 8.78 -7.48 -33.05
N LEU A 164 7.90 -6.54 -32.59
CA LEU A 164 6.47 -6.76 -32.67
C LEU A 164 6.01 -6.94 -34.11
N VAL A 165 6.52 -6.10 -35.03
CA VAL A 165 6.21 -6.21 -36.45
C VAL A 165 6.68 -7.55 -37.05
N ALA A 166 7.90 -7.98 -36.73
CA ALA A 166 8.43 -9.29 -37.19
C ALA A 166 7.61 -10.47 -36.61
N PHE A 167 7.20 -10.38 -35.33
CA PHE A 167 6.30 -11.40 -34.75
C PHE A 167 4.99 -11.50 -35.51
N VAL A 168 4.35 -10.38 -35.80
CA VAL A 168 3.03 -10.38 -36.45
C VAL A 168 3.11 -10.74 -37.92
N ARG A 169 4.17 -10.33 -38.63
CA ARG A 169 4.34 -10.53 -40.08
C ARG A 169 4.89 -11.93 -40.39
N ASP A 170 5.92 -12.35 -39.69
CA ASP A 170 6.76 -13.49 -40.05
C ASP A 170 6.68 -14.62 -38.97
N GLY A 171 5.95 -14.41 -37.88
CA GLY A 171 5.87 -15.38 -36.75
C GLY A 171 7.16 -15.45 -35.91
N THR A 172 8.07 -14.48 -36.04
CA THR A 172 9.31 -14.43 -35.23
C THR A 172 8.98 -14.42 -33.74
N PRO A 173 9.50 -15.36 -32.92
CA PRO A 173 9.14 -15.44 -31.51
C PRO A 173 9.46 -14.17 -30.73
N LEU A 174 8.54 -13.76 -29.88
CA LEU A 174 8.78 -12.72 -28.87
C LEU A 174 9.59 -13.26 -27.69
N ILE A 175 10.16 -12.36 -26.89
CA ILE A 175 10.99 -12.72 -25.75
C ILE A 175 10.14 -13.34 -24.63
N GLU A 176 10.61 -14.41 -24.05
CA GLU A 176 9.98 -15.01 -22.84
C GLU A 176 10.38 -14.23 -21.58
N PRO A 177 9.45 -14.10 -20.60
CA PRO A 177 9.81 -13.51 -19.34
C PRO A 177 10.97 -14.27 -18.68
N PRO A 178 11.88 -13.58 -17.98
CA PRO A 178 12.91 -14.25 -17.21
C PRO A 178 12.25 -15.10 -16.11
N ALA A 179 12.82 -16.27 -15.83
CA ALA A 179 12.41 -17.09 -14.71
C ALA A 179 12.52 -16.28 -13.40
N ALA A 180 11.54 -16.42 -12.51
CA ALA A 180 11.57 -15.76 -11.21
C ALA A 180 12.81 -16.20 -10.42
N THR A 181 13.76 -15.30 -10.23
CA THR A 181 15.00 -15.59 -9.49
C THR A 181 14.72 -15.63 -7.97
N PRO A 182 15.20 -16.62 -7.20
CA PRO A 182 15.14 -16.59 -5.76
C PRO A 182 15.91 -15.36 -5.22
N THR A 183 15.22 -14.40 -4.59
CA THR A 183 15.91 -13.31 -3.89
C THR A 183 16.30 -13.80 -2.52
N PRO A 184 17.51 -13.53 -2.04
CA PRO A 184 17.86 -13.83 -0.66
C PRO A 184 16.86 -13.12 0.26
N VAL A 185 16.39 -13.84 1.25
CA VAL A 185 15.56 -13.29 2.32
C VAL A 185 16.44 -12.32 3.09
N VAL A 186 16.35 -11.03 2.79
CA VAL A 186 17.01 -10.01 3.62
C VAL A 186 16.32 -10.08 4.98
N SER A 187 17.02 -10.56 6.00
CA SER A 187 16.56 -10.50 7.38
C SER A 187 16.41 -9.03 7.75
N GLY A 188 15.19 -8.62 8.14
CA GLY A 188 14.95 -7.28 8.71
C GLY A 188 15.56 -7.19 10.12
N PRO A 189 15.46 -6.00 10.75
CA PRO A 189 15.88 -5.81 12.13
C PRO A 189 15.11 -6.75 13.07
N ASP A 190 15.83 -7.38 14.02
CA ASP A 190 15.25 -8.33 14.98
C ASP A 190 14.91 -7.68 16.32
N LEU A 191 13.84 -8.16 16.96
CA LEU A 191 13.42 -7.67 18.28
C LEU A 191 14.44 -8.00 19.37
N ALA A 192 15.25 -9.03 19.20
CA ALA A 192 16.35 -9.37 20.11
C ALA A 192 17.40 -8.26 20.24
N GLU A 193 17.54 -7.39 19.23
CA GLU A 193 18.46 -6.24 19.26
C GLU A 193 17.99 -5.10 20.18
N VAL A 194 16.73 -5.16 20.67
CA VAL A 194 16.15 -4.14 21.54
C VAL A 194 16.43 -4.52 23.01
N ALA A 195 17.46 -3.91 23.59
CA ALA A 195 17.77 -4.12 25.01
C ALA A 195 16.71 -3.47 25.92
N GLY A 196 16.34 -4.16 26.98
CA GLY A 196 15.33 -3.68 27.93
C GLY A 196 13.95 -3.47 27.31
N GLN A 197 13.32 -2.35 27.63
CA GLN A 197 12.03 -1.90 27.06
C GLN A 197 10.90 -2.96 27.13
N GLN A 198 10.81 -3.72 28.23
CA GLN A 198 9.83 -4.80 28.39
C GLN A 198 8.40 -4.37 28.07
N VAL A 199 7.98 -3.20 28.59
CA VAL A 199 6.66 -2.63 28.33
C VAL A 199 6.46 -2.29 26.85
N GLY A 200 7.48 -1.72 26.20
CA GLY A 200 7.46 -1.39 24.78
C GLY A 200 7.36 -2.63 23.90
N ARG A 201 8.10 -3.70 24.24
CA ARG A 201 8.08 -4.99 23.56
C ARG A 201 6.71 -5.66 23.67
N ARG A 202 6.14 -5.73 24.90
CA ARG A 202 4.79 -6.28 25.13
C ARG A 202 3.72 -5.49 24.38
N ALA A 203 3.80 -4.16 24.41
CA ALA A 203 2.88 -3.29 23.68
C ALA A 203 2.96 -3.51 22.14
N LEU A 204 4.19 -3.72 21.63
CA LEU A 204 4.41 -4.00 20.21
C LEU A 204 3.82 -5.37 19.82
N GLU A 205 3.98 -6.40 20.67
CA GLU A 205 3.37 -7.72 20.50
C GLU A 205 1.84 -7.64 20.47
N VAL A 206 1.21 -6.95 21.44
CA VAL A 206 -0.24 -6.73 21.48
C VAL A 206 -0.71 -5.95 20.24
N ALA A 207 0.03 -4.89 19.85
CA ALA A 207 -0.29 -4.13 18.66
C ALA A 207 -0.20 -5.01 17.39
N ALA A 208 0.85 -5.82 17.26
CA ALA A 208 1.02 -6.76 16.16
C ALA A 208 -0.11 -7.80 16.10
N ALA A 209 -0.46 -8.41 17.22
CA ALA A 209 -1.46 -9.47 17.28
C ALA A 209 -2.87 -8.97 16.94
N GLY A 210 -3.28 -7.83 17.52
CA GLY A 210 -4.62 -7.30 17.32
C GLY A 210 -4.81 -6.39 16.11
N GLY A 211 -3.72 -5.95 15.47
CA GLY A 211 -3.75 -4.92 14.44
C GLY A 211 -3.98 -3.51 15.01
N HIS A 212 -3.61 -3.29 16.26
CA HIS A 212 -3.84 -2.03 16.97
C HIS A 212 -2.86 -0.93 16.55
N HIS A 213 -3.35 0.28 16.41
CA HIS A 213 -2.50 1.47 16.27
C HIS A 213 -1.79 1.76 17.58
N ILE A 214 -0.53 2.18 17.53
CA ILE A 214 0.31 2.41 18.71
C ILE A 214 0.97 3.78 18.71
N ALA A 215 1.02 4.43 19.86
CA ALA A 215 1.80 5.64 20.13
C ALA A 215 2.90 5.34 21.15
N LEU A 216 4.14 5.63 20.79
CA LEU A 216 5.33 5.49 21.59
C LEU A 216 5.79 6.89 22.07
N LEU A 217 5.64 7.15 23.36
CA LEU A 217 6.03 8.41 23.99
C LEU A 217 7.28 8.19 24.82
N GLY A 218 8.31 8.99 24.64
CA GLY A 218 9.54 8.85 25.44
C GLY A 218 10.63 9.82 25.01
N PRO A 219 11.65 10.04 25.84
CA PRO A 219 12.76 10.93 25.49
C PRO A 219 13.55 10.42 24.28
N PRO A 220 14.40 11.24 23.68
CA PRO A 220 15.36 10.79 22.67
C PRO A 220 16.21 9.63 23.22
N GLY A 221 16.53 8.67 22.39
CA GLY A 221 17.31 7.48 22.79
C GLY A 221 16.53 6.41 23.56
N ALA A 222 15.23 6.59 23.81
CA ALA A 222 14.40 5.57 24.48
C ALA A 222 14.02 4.38 23.56
N GLY A 223 14.54 4.27 22.35
CA GLY A 223 14.31 3.11 21.47
C GLY A 223 12.99 3.14 20.70
N LYS A 224 12.28 4.28 20.60
CA LYS A 224 11.01 4.41 19.87
C LYS A 224 11.09 3.94 18.41
N THR A 225 12.06 4.48 17.68
CA THR A 225 12.30 4.14 16.26
C THR A 225 12.72 2.67 16.11
N MET A 226 13.61 2.19 17.00
CA MET A 226 14.02 0.78 17.03
C MET A 226 12.84 -0.17 17.18
N LEU A 227 11.92 0.10 18.10
CA LEU A 227 10.71 -0.71 18.28
C LEU A 227 9.81 -0.65 17.04
N ALA A 228 9.57 0.55 16.48
CA ALA A 228 8.72 0.72 15.32
C ALA A 228 9.21 -0.06 14.09
N GLU A 229 10.52 -0.04 13.82
CA GLU A 229 11.15 -0.75 12.69
C GLU A 229 11.09 -2.27 12.82
N ARG A 230 10.89 -2.79 14.03
CA ARG A 230 10.76 -4.23 14.28
C ARG A 230 9.31 -4.74 14.20
N LEU A 231 8.33 -3.85 14.19
CA LEU A 231 6.93 -4.26 14.06
C LEU A 231 6.65 -5.12 12.81
N PRO A 232 7.19 -4.81 11.60
CA PRO A 232 6.99 -5.66 10.43
C PRO A 232 7.51 -7.09 10.59
N SER A 233 8.56 -7.32 11.39
CA SER A 233 9.12 -8.67 11.65
C SER A 233 8.21 -9.54 12.52
N LEU A 234 7.26 -8.92 13.22
CA LEU A 234 6.27 -9.61 14.05
C LEU A 234 4.96 -9.92 13.28
N LEU A 235 4.76 -9.29 12.12
CA LEU A 235 3.55 -9.48 11.32
C LEU A 235 3.68 -10.74 10.46
N PRO A 236 2.58 -11.51 10.27
CA PRO A 236 2.60 -12.64 9.35
C PRO A 236 2.81 -12.15 7.90
N GLU A 237 3.32 -13.05 7.07
CA GLU A 237 3.36 -12.82 5.63
C GLU A 237 1.96 -12.57 5.07
N LEU A 238 1.90 -11.77 4.02
CA LEU A 238 0.66 -11.48 3.30
C LEU A 238 0.22 -12.71 2.51
N ASP A 239 -1.06 -13.05 2.58
CA ASP A 239 -1.68 -14.03 1.69
C ASP A 239 -1.64 -13.54 0.23
N ASP A 240 -1.99 -14.40 -0.72
CA ASP A 240 -1.87 -14.10 -2.15
C ASP A 240 -2.68 -12.86 -2.56
N GLU A 241 -3.88 -12.68 -2.01
CA GLU A 241 -4.75 -11.54 -2.30
C GLU A 241 -4.15 -10.23 -1.77
N ALA A 242 -3.74 -10.21 -0.51
CA ALA A 242 -3.12 -9.04 0.11
C ALA A 242 -1.76 -8.71 -0.52
N ALA A 243 -0.96 -9.72 -0.87
CA ALA A 243 0.31 -9.54 -1.56
C ALA A 243 0.11 -8.93 -2.96
N LEU A 244 -0.94 -9.36 -3.69
CA LEU A 244 -1.30 -8.79 -4.98
C LEU A 244 -1.74 -7.31 -4.85
N GLU A 245 -2.60 -6.98 -3.86
CA GLU A 245 -3.02 -5.60 -3.59
C GLU A 245 -1.81 -4.68 -3.32
N VAL A 246 -0.91 -5.13 -2.45
CA VAL A 246 0.31 -4.37 -2.09
C VAL A 246 1.23 -4.23 -3.30
N THR A 247 1.46 -5.30 -4.03
CA THR A 247 2.34 -5.29 -5.21
C THR A 247 1.78 -4.37 -6.30
N ALA A 248 0.45 -4.37 -6.52
CA ALA A 248 -0.21 -3.48 -7.47
C ALA A 248 -0.02 -1.99 -7.12
N LEU A 249 -0.12 -1.62 -5.84
CA LEU A 249 0.16 -0.26 -5.36
C LEU A 249 1.60 0.16 -5.65
N HIS A 250 2.57 -0.71 -5.34
CA HIS A 250 3.98 -0.45 -5.58
C HIS A 250 4.32 -0.43 -7.07
N SER A 251 3.63 -1.24 -7.91
CA SER A 251 3.73 -1.21 -9.37
C SER A 251 3.30 0.16 -9.93
N VAL A 252 2.11 0.64 -9.53
CA VAL A 252 1.61 1.98 -9.96
C VAL A 252 2.53 3.10 -9.48
N ALA A 253 3.11 2.98 -8.30
CA ALA A 253 4.10 3.94 -7.79
C ALA A 253 5.44 3.88 -8.55
N GLY A 254 5.74 2.78 -9.24
CA GLY A 254 7.04 2.52 -9.87
C GLY A 254 8.13 2.18 -8.85
N LEU A 255 7.76 1.53 -7.76
CA LEU A 255 8.63 1.18 -6.63
C LEU A 255 8.84 -0.34 -6.47
N LEU A 256 8.48 -1.14 -7.47
CA LEU A 256 8.74 -2.56 -7.41
C LEU A 256 10.24 -2.85 -7.54
N PRO A 257 10.78 -3.73 -6.69
CA PRO A 257 12.14 -4.22 -6.88
C PRO A 257 12.22 -5.07 -8.17
N PRO A 258 13.39 -5.12 -8.82
CA PRO A 258 13.61 -6.01 -9.96
C PRO A 258 13.31 -7.48 -9.60
N GLY A 259 12.84 -8.28 -10.58
CA GLY A 259 12.70 -9.72 -10.43
C GLY A 259 11.28 -10.28 -10.35
N GLY A 260 10.26 -9.45 -10.49
CA GLY A 260 8.87 -9.88 -10.71
C GLY A 260 8.32 -10.81 -9.62
N ARG A 261 8.07 -10.27 -8.45
CA ARG A 261 7.52 -11.06 -7.32
C ARG A 261 6.44 -10.30 -6.60
N LEU A 262 5.53 -11.05 -5.99
CA LEU A 262 4.62 -10.52 -5.01
C LEU A 262 5.37 -10.07 -3.75
N LEU A 263 5.03 -8.90 -3.26
CA LEU A 263 5.51 -8.38 -1.98
C LEU A 263 4.74 -9.10 -0.85
N ARG A 264 5.33 -10.15 -0.30
CA ARG A 264 4.71 -10.94 0.78
C ARG A 264 4.97 -10.39 2.17
N ARG A 265 6.03 -9.59 2.33
CA ARG A 265 6.30 -8.92 3.60
C ARG A 265 5.46 -7.65 3.73
N PRO A 266 4.82 -7.43 4.89
CA PRO A 266 4.14 -6.18 5.15
C PRO A 266 5.05 -4.98 4.93
N PRO A 267 4.66 -3.98 4.11
CA PRO A 267 5.50 -2.82 3.84
C PRO A 267 5.66 -1.94 5.07
N PHE A 268 6.80 -1.28 5.18
CA PHE A 268 7.09 -0.27 6.19
C PHE A 268 7.35 1.07 5.51
N GLN A 269 6.57 2.09 5.88
CA GLN A 269 6.71 3.44 5.35
C GLN A 269 6.95 4.41 6.49
N ALA A 270 8.06 5.14 6.43
CA ALA A 270 8.47 6.14 7.41
C ALA A 270 8.71 7.50 6.73
N PRO A 271 7.65 8.23 6.37
CA PRO A 271 7.81 9.55 5.77
C PRO A 271 8.42 10.53 6.76
N HIS A 272 9.31 11.38 6.28
CA HIS A 272 9.91 12.43 7.09
C HIS A 272 8.84 13.43 7.58
N HIS A 273 9.02 14.05 8.74
CA HIS A 273 8.02 14.96 9.33
C HIS A 273 7.72 16.21 8.48
N THR A 274 8.60 16.58 7.53
CA THR A 274 8.35 17.63 6.53
C THR A 274 7.47 17.18 5.37
N ALA A 275 6.99 15.94 5.36
CA ALA A 275 6.14 15.40 4.29
C ALA A 275 4.88 16.25 4.11
N THR A 276 4.56 16.54 2.85
CA THR A 276 3.37 17.29 2.49
C THR A 276 2.12 16.40 2.49
N VAL A 277 0.92 16.99 2.55
CA VAL A 277 -0.34 16.24 2.44
C VAL A 277 -0.37 15.35 1.19
N PRO A 278 -0.02 15.82 -0.04
CA PRO A 278 0.03 14.96 -1.21
C PRO A 278 1.03 13.81 -1.13
N SER A 279 2.17 13.97 -0.45
CA SER A 279 3.13 12.88 -0.28
C SER A 279 2.63 11.81 0.70
N LEU A 280 1.77 12.17 1.65
CA LEU A 280 1.17 11.23 2.59
C LEU A 280 -0.03 10.49 1.99
N VAL A 281 -1.03 11.23 1.50
CA VAL A 281 -2.29 10.63 1.04
C VAL A 281 -2.34 10.38 -0.46
N GLY A 282 -1.41 10.91 -1.20
CA GLY A 282 -1.39 10.81 -2.65
C GLY A 282 -1.82 12.09 -3.34
N GLY A 283 -1.47 12.19 -4.61
CA GLY A 283 -1.72 13.39 -5.41
C GLY A 283 -0.84 13.43 -6.65
N GLY A 284 -0.64 14.62 -7.20
CA GLY A 284 0.19 14.88 -8.40
C GLY A 284 -0.63 15.50 -9.53
N SER A 285 -0.03 16.01 -10.59
CA SER A 285 -0.66 16.41 -11.85
C SER A 285 -0.89 15.17 -12.73
N GLY A 286 -2.02 15.07 -13.44
CA GLY A 286 -2.38 13.91 -14.26
C GLY A 286 -2.90 12.73 -13.44
N LEU A 287 -2.39 11.51 -13.68
CA LEU A 287 -2.74 10.33 -12.90
C LEU A 287 -2.31 10.53 -11.44
N ALA A 288 -3.28 10.50 -10.52
CA ALA A 288 -2.99 10.60 -9.10
C ALA A 288 -2.10 9.42 -8.68
N ARG A 289 -1.02 9.69 -7.94
CA ARG A 289 -0.12 8.67 -7.41
C ARG A 289 -0.47 8.32 -5.97
N PRO A 290 -0.32 7.05 -5.55
CA PRO A 290 -0.49 6.68 -4.16
C PRO A 290 0.56 7.36 -3.29
N GLY A 291 0.16 7.84 -2.10
CA GLY A 291 1.06 8.40 -1.09
C GLY A 291 1.54 7.33 -0.11
N ALA A 292 2.33 7.77 0.88
CA ALA A 292 2.95 6.89 1.89
C ALA A 292 1.92 6.02 2.63
N VAL A 293 0.73 6.54 2.91
CA VAL A 293 -0.35 5.79 3.59
C VAL A 293 -0.82 4.60 2.75
N SER A 294 -1.00 4.80 1.43
CA SER A 294 -1.37 3.70 0.53
C SER A 294 -0.20 2.75 0.28
N LEU A 295 1.03 3.25 0.22
CA LEU A 295 2.23 2.40 0.11
C LEU A 295 2.47 1.55 1.37
N ALA A 296 1.95 1.98 2.53
CA ALA A 296 1.93 1.21 3.77
C ALA A 296 0.73 0.25 3.89
N HIS A 297 -0.08 0.10 2.83
CA HIS A 297 -1.25 -0.78 2.85
C HIS A 297 -0.90 -2.21 3.27
N ARG A 298 -1.69 -2.81 4.18
CA ARG A 298 -1.43 -4.12 4.82
C ARG A 298 -0.13 -4.21 5.62
N GLY A 299 0.50 -3.06 5.88
CA GLY A 299 1.76 -2.96 6.60
C GLY A 299 1.73 -1.83 7.63
N VAL A 300 2.86 -1.17 7.83
CA VAL A 300 3.10 -0.22 8.89
C VAL A 300 3.39 1.17 8.32
N LEU A 301 2.63 2.16 8.78
CA LEU A 301 2.95 3.58 8.62
C LEU A 301 3.57 4.09 9.92
N PHE A 302 4.83 4.48 9.89
CA PHE A 302 5.53 5.05 11.02
C PHE A 302 5.72 6.55 10.86
N LEU A 303 5.24 7.31 11.84
CA LEU A 303 5.46 8.75 11.92
C LEU A 303 6.36 9.04 13.11
N ASP A 304 7.66 9.22 12.84
CA ASP A 304 8.60 9.67 13.85
C ASP A 304 8.44 11.17 14.07
N GLU A 305 8.71 11.62 15.29
CA GLU A 305 8.52 13.02 15.67
C GLU A 305 7.12 13.54 15.28
N ALA A 306 6.09 12.71 15.50
CA ALA A 306 4.73 12.97 15.03
C ALA A 306 4.19 14.39 15.32
N PRO A 307 4.49 15.05 16.46
CA PRO A 307 4.09 16.44 16.70
C PRO A 307 4.77 17.48 15.77
N GLU A 308 5.83 17.11 15.04
CA GLU A 308 6.51 18.02 14.12
C GLU A 308 5.87 18.06 12.72
N PHE A 309 5.03 17.06 12.39
CA PHE A 309 4.25 17.12 11.17
C PHE A 309 3.30 18.31 11.15
N SER A 310 3.03 18.84 9.96
CA SER A 310 2.03 19.89 9.80
C SER A 310 0.65 19.40 10.26
N LYS A 311 -0.16 20.29 10.83
CA LYS A 311 -1.51 19.97 11.28
C LYS A 311 -2.35 19.37 10.14
N GLY A 312 -2.22 19.92 8.91
CA GLY A 312 -2.92 19.42 7.74
C GLY A 312 -2.52 17.98 7.38
N ALA A 313 -1.24 17.62 7.52
CA ALA A 313 -0.74 16.28 7.29
C ALA A 313 -1.33 15.26 8.28
N LEU A 314 -1.36 15.58 9.56
CA LEU A 314 -1.95 14.72 10.60
C LEU A 314 -3.48 14.59 10.45
N GLU A 315 -4.18 15.67 10.13
CA GLU A 315 -5.63 15.64 9.91
C GLU A 315 -6.01 14.81 8.68
N ALA A 316 -5.18 14.81 7.62
CA ALA A 316 -5.40 14.03 6.41
C ALA A 316 -5.37 12.50 6.66
N LEU A 317 -4.75 12.02 7.75
CA LEU A 317 -4.72 10.60 8.12
C LEU A 317 -6.04 10.10 8.72
N ARG A 318 -6.93 10.99 9.18
CA ARG A 318 -8.15 10.59 9.89
C ARG A 318 -9.07 9.72 9.02
N GLN A 319 -9.27 10.12 7.78
CA GLN A 319 -10.14 9.39 6.85
C GLN A 319 -9.56 8.03 6.46
N PRO A 320 -8.30 7.89 6.05
CA PRO A 320 -7.69 6.60 5.78
C PRO A 320 -7.75 5.62 6.95
N LEU A 321 -7.45 6.09 8.17
CA LEU A 321 -7.48 5.25 9.38
C LEU A 321 -8.89 4.77 9.75
N GLU A 322 -9.93 5.48 9.32
CA GLU A 322 -11.33 5.11 9.60
C GLU A 322 -11.91 4.20 8.52
N HIS A 323 -11.64 4.49 7.26
CA HIS A 323 -12.27 3.81 6.13
C HIS A 323 -11.36 2.79 5.43
N GLY A 324 -10.06 2.75 5.75
CA GLY A 324 -9.08 1.88 5.11
C GLY A 324 -8.85 2.19 3.62
N ARG A 325 -9.21 3.39 3.17
CA ARG A 325 -9.05 3.84 1.79
C ARG A 325 -8.88 5.35 1.70
N ILE A 326 -8.21 5.80 0.65
CA ILE A 326 -8.07 7.22 0.29
C ILE A 326 -8.84 7.46 -0.99
N GLN A 327 -9.69 8.47 -0.98
CA GLN A 327 -10.41 8.93 -2.16
C GLN A 327 -9.87 10.29 -2.59
N LEU A 328 -9.33 10.35 -3.81
CA LEU A 328 -8.82 11.57 -4.42
C LEU A 328 -9.79 12.01 -5.50
N SER A 329 -10.51 13.11 -5.26
CA SER A 329 -11.44 13.69 -6.24
C SER A 329 -10.72 14.73 -7.09
N ARG A 330 -10.94 14.70 -8.42
CA ARG A 330 -10.35 15.63 -9.39
C ARG A 330 -11.34 15.94 -10.50
N THR A 331 -11.05 16.97 -11.29
CA THR A 331 -11.83 17.40 -12.45
C THR A 331 -11.99 16.32 -13.53
N GLY A 332 -11.06 15.35 -13.59
CA GLY A 332 -11.10 14.23 -14.56
C GLY A 332 -11.62 12.90 -13.98
N GLY A 333 -12.12 12.86 -12.74
CA GLY A 333 -12.61 11.64 -12.09
C GLY A 333 -12.05 11.42 -10.69
N GLY A 334 -12.70 10.53 -9.94
CA GLY A 334 -12.28 10.11 -8.61
C GLY A 334 -11.37 8.87 -8.68
N THR A 335 -10.30 8.86 -7.91
CA THR A 335 -9.41 7.70 -7.77
C THR A 335 -9.45 7.22 -6.34
N VAL A 336 -9.55 5.90 -6.14
CA VAL A 336 -9.55 5.28 -4.81
C VAL A 336 -8.30 4.42 -4.67
N TYR A 337 -7.55 4.62 -3.58
CA TYR A 337 -6.44 3.78 -3.20
C TYR A 337 -6.74 3.07 -1.89
N PRO A 338 -6.47 1.77 -1.76
CA PRO A 338 -6.54 1.08 -0.48
C PRO A 338 -5.48 1.64 0.47
N ALA A 339 -5.82 1.71 1.77
CA ALA A 339 -5.01 2.34 2.80
C ALA A 339 -5.26 1.72 4.18
N ARG A 340 -5.43 0.40 4.25
CA ARG A 340 -5.51 -0.35 5.52
C ARG A 340 -4.10 -0.51 6.05
N THR A 341 -3.68 0.38 6.94
CA THR A 341 -2.33 0.40 7.51
C THR A 341 -2.39 0.39 9.03
N GLN A 342 -1.40 -0.20 9.67
CA GLN A 342 -1.19 -0.08 11.10
C GLN A 342 -0.34 1.15 11.37
N LEU A 343 -0.87 2.11 12.14
CA LEU A 343 -0.18 3.36 12.44
C LEU A 343 0.67 3.21 13.69
N VAL A 344 1.94 3.61 13.58
CA VAL A 344 2.86 3.81 14.70
C VAL A 344 3.22 5.29 14.77
N LEU A 345 2.93 5.93 15.90
CA LEU A 345 3.35 7.30 16.18
C LEU A 345 4.48 7.28 17.21
N ALA A 346 5.54 8.02 16.97
CA ALA A 346 6.55 8.31 17.98
C ALA A 346 6.58 9.80 18.31
N ALA A 347 6.66 10.13 19.59
CA ALA A 347 6.75 11.50 20.04
C ALA A 347 7.66 11.63 21.25
N ASN A 348 8.34 12.77 21.35
CA ASN A 348 9.02 13.19 22.56
C ASN A 348 7.99 13.78 23.54
N PRO A 349 8.26 13.76 24.87
CA PRO A 349 7.34 14.35 25.85
C PRO A 349 7.25 15.88 25.78
N CYS A 350 8.24 16.51 25.15
CA CYS A 350 8.32 17.97 25.00
C CYS A 350 9.25 18.35 23.83
N PRO A 351 9.18 19.59 23.32
CA PRO A 351 9.99 20.03 22.19
C PRO A 351 11.50 20.19 22.50
N CYS A 352 11.88 20.30 23.79
CA CYS A 352 13.31 20.41 24.14
C CYS A 352 14.08 19.09 23.95
N ALA A 353 13.37 17.98 23.92
CA ALA A 353 13.90 16.64 23.60
C ALA A 353 15.20 16.27 24.36
N LYS A 354 15.28 16.62 25.67
CA LYS A 354 16.48 16.29 26.49
C LYS A 354 16.53 14.80 26.77
N PRO A 355 17.71 14.13 26.62
CA PRO A 355 17.84 12.68 26.79
C PRO A 355 17.48 12.17 28.19
N ALA A 356 17.71 12.97 29.23
CA ALA A 356 17.36 12.63 30.62
C ALA A 356 15.84 12.70 30.91
N GLY A 357 15.02 12.96 29.90
CA GLY A 357 13.57 12.98 30.02
C GLY A 357 13.04 14.15 30.84
N ASP A 358 11.96 13.91 31.60
CA ASP A 358 11.24 14.95 32.35
C ASP A 358 12.06 15.59 33.47
N SER A 359 13.07 14.91 34.04
CA SER A 359 13.89 15.40 35.14
C SER A 359 14.78 16.62 34.77
N HIS A 360 15.14 16.75 33.52
CA HIS A 360 15.95 17.88 33.02
C HIS A 360 15.18 18.77 32.03
N CYS A 361 13.86 18.60 31.95
CA CYS A 361 13.03 19.39 31.07
C CYS A 361 12.79 20.79 31.63
N GLU A 362 13.15 21.80 30.86
CA GLU A 362 12.94 23.23 31.19
C GLU A 362 11.66 23.79 30.57
N CYS A 363 10.91 22.99 29.80
CA CYS A 363 9.67 23.41 29.16
C CYS A 363 8.57 23.65 30.19
N THR A 364 7.90 24.79 30.13
CA THR A 364 6.71 25.04 30.92
C THR A 364 5.59 24.04 30.56
N ALA A 365 4.66 23.81 31.50
CA ALA A 365 3.50 22.94 31.26
C ALA A 365 2.70 23.38 30.01
N LEU A 366 2.61 24.68 29.75
CA LEU A 366 1.93 25.24 28.58
C LEU A 366 2.64 24.84 27.27
N VAL A 367 3.97 24.91 27.22
CA VAL A 367 4.77 24.52 26.05
C VAL A 367 4.62 23.03 25.77
N ARG A 368 4.70 22.16 26.80
CA ARG A 368 4.48 20.71 26.67
C ARG A 368 3.08 20.39 26.16
N ARG A 369 2.04 21.04 26.75
CA ARG A 369 0.65 20.85 26.31
C ARG A 369 0.44 21.31 24.86
N ARG A 370 1.03 22.43 24.44
CA ARG A 370 0.94 22.93 23.06
C ARG A 370 1.64 22.00 22.08
N TYR A 371 2.79 21.44 22.47
CA TYR A 371 3.55 20.51 21.65
C TYR A 371 2.77 19.19 21.42
N LEU A 372 2.38 18.51 22.48
CA LEU A 372 1.59 17.28 22.38
C LEU A 372 0.18 17.52 21.82
N GLY A 373 -0.39 18.71 22.02
CA GLY A 373 -1.66 19.13 21.46
C GLY A 373 -1.69 19.27 19.94
N ARG A 374 -0.51 19.23 19.27
CA ARG A 374 -0.44 19.09 17.80
C ARG A 374 -0.97 17.73 17.34
N LEU A 375 -0.82 16.70 18.16
CA LEU A 375 -1.53 15.42 17.99
C LEU A 375 -2.97 15.64 18.42
N SER A 376 -3.86 15.86 17.44
CA SER A 376 -5.26 16.19 17.72
C SER A 376 -5.95 15.07 18.52
N GLY A 377 -6.87 15.46 19.42
CA GLY A 377 -7.68 14.48 20.15
C GLY A 377 -8.34 13.44 19.25
N PRO A 378 -8.96 13.83 18.12
CA PRO A 378 -9.51 12.87 17.16
C PRO A 378 -8.52 11.90 16.53
N LEU A 379 -7.25 12.26 16.36
CA LEU A 379 -6.20 11.34 15.91
C LEU A 379 -5.82 10.37 17.03
N LEU A 380 -5.52 10.88 18.23
CA LEU A 380 -5.19 10.07 19.41
C LEU A 380 -6.33 9.14 19.81
N ASP A 381 -7.56 9.56 19.57
CA ASP A 381 -8.74 8.73 19.80
C ASP A 381 -8.76 7.47 18.89
N ARG A 382 -8.02 7.47 17.78
CA ARG A 382 -7.85 6.31 16.89
C ARG A 382 -6.68 5.40 17.25
N ILE A 383 -5.81 5.84 18.15
CA ILE A 383 -4.72 5.02 18.67
C ILE A 383 -5.25 4.14 19.80
N ASP A 384 -5.05 2.84 19.71
CA ASP A 384 -5.50 1.89 20.74
C ASP A 384 -4.50 1.81 21.89
N VAL A 385 -3.21 1.65 21.55
CA VAL A 385 -2.11 1.42 22.47
C VAL A 385 -1.29 2.71 22.64
N GLN A 386 -1.09 3.15 23.88
CA GLN A 386 -0.24 4.29 24.23
C GLN A 386 0.78 3.84 25.25
N VAL A 387 2.07 3.98 24.94
CA VAL A 387 3.14 3.50 25.81
C VAL A 387 4.12 4.63 26.11
N ARG A 388 4.49 4.73 27.38
CA ARG A 388 5.60 5.60 27.80
C ARG A 388 6.86 4.77 27.94
N LEU A 389 7.84 5.08 27.10
CA LEU A 389 9.16 4.46 27.15
C LEU A 389 10.08 5.28 28.04
N MET A 390 10.80 4.59 28.90
CA MET A 390 11.84 5.19 29.75
C MET A 390 13.21 5.03 29.10
N PRO A 391 14.20 5.87 29.44
CA PRO A 391 15.58 5.63 29.04
C PRO A 391 16.05 4.25 29.47
N VAL A 392 16.77 3.55 28.58
CA VAL A 392 17.35 2.24 28.89
C VAL A 392 18.44 2.43 29.94
N ARG A 393 18.46 1.56 30.94
CA ARG A 393 19.46 1.58 32.02
C ARG A 393 20.74 0.87 31.55
N ALA A 394 21.89 1.28 32.10
CA ALA A 394 23.16 0.63 31.78
C ALA A 394 23.14 -0.88 32.06
N ALA A 395 22.48 -1.31 33.14
CA ALA A 395 22.34 -2.73 33.47
C ALA A 395 21.56 -3.51 32.41
N GLU A 396 20.55 -2.90 31.77
CA GLU A 396 19.77 -3.51 30.69
C GLU A 396 20.57 -3.61 29.38
N LEU A 397 21.44 -2.60 29.10
CA LEU A 397 22.35 -2.61 27.96
C LEU A 397 23.49 -3.62 28.08
N MET A 398 23.89 -3.92 29.30
CA MET A 398 25.01 -4.84 29.61
C MET A 398 24.50 -6.24 30.00
N ALA A 399 23.20 -6.48 29.89
CA ALA A 399 22.64 -7.81 30.14
C ALA A 399 23.24 -8.83 29.14
N PRO A 400 23.53 -10.07 29.55
CA PRO A 400 24.05 -11.09 28.64
C PRO A 400 23.13 -11.32 27.45
N ASP A 401 23.73 -11.52 26.28
CA ASP A 401 23.02 -11.96 25.10
C ASP A 401 22.39 -13.34 25.36
N GLY A 402 21.07 -13.45 25.31
CA GLY A 402 20.36 -14.72 25.49
C GLY A 402 19.02 -14.64 26.21
N ASP A 403 18.79 -13.58 27.00
CA ASP A 403 17.53 -13.40 27.73
C ASP A 403 16.45 -12.66 26.92
N VAL A 404 16.77 -12.25 25.68
CA VAL A 404 15.88 -11.41 24.87
C VAL A 404 15.24 -12.24 23.76
N GLU A 405 13.93 -12.41 23.79
CA GLU A 405 13.19 -13.17 22.77
C GLU A 405 13.39 -12.58 21.36
N PRO A 406 13.74 -13.40 20.36
CA PRO A 406 13.87 -12.98 18.96
C PRO A 406 12.49 -12.72 18.32
N SER A 407 12.47 -11.93 17.26
CA SER A 407 11.28 -11.65 16.47
C SER A 407 10.51 -12.90 16.06
N ALA A 408 11.21 -13.98 15.71
CA ALA A 408 10.58 -15.23 15.25
C ALA A 408 9.67 -15.87 16.32
N THR A 409 10.11 -15.88 17.60
CA THR A 409 9.32 -16.42 18.72
C THR A 409 8.06 -15.59 18.94
N VAL A 410 8.19 -14.27 18.96
CA VAL A 410 7.05 -13.34 19.14
C VAL A 410 6.10 -13.42 17.94
N ALA A 411 6.64 -13.49 16.70
CA ALA A 411 5.84 -13.63 15.48
C ALA A 411 5.01 -14.91 15.47
N ALA A 412 5.52 -16.02 16.01
CA ALA A 412 4.76 -17.27 16.14
C ALA A 412 3.53 -17.10 17.06
N ARG A 413 3.68 -16.43 18.22
CA ARG A 413 2.56 -16.11 19.12
C ARG A 413 1.56 -15.14 18.47
N VAL A 414 2.07 -14.12 17.78
CA VAL A 414 1.24 -13.17 17.02
C VAL A 414 0.43 -13.89 15.94
N ALA A 415 1.03 -14.82 15.20
CA ALA A 415 0.33 -15.58 14.17
C ALA A 415 -0.78 -16.44 14.76
N ALA A 416 -0.51 -17.14 15.89
CA ALA A 416 -1.51 -17.94 16.60
C ALA A 416 -2.68 -17.07 17.11
N ALA A 417 -2.39 -15.92 17.73
CA ALA A 417 -3.39 -14.97 18.21
C ALA A 417 -4.26 -14.40 17.06
N ARG A 418 -3.65 -14.05 15.93
CA ARG A 418 -4.39 -13.61 14.73
C ARG A 418 -5.29 -14.69 14.17
N GLN A 419 -4.83 -15.95 14.17
CA GLN A 419 -5.65 -17.08 13.72
C GLN A 419 -6.84 -17.30 14.63
N ALA A 420 -6.69 -17.21 15.96
CA ALA A 420 -7.78 -17.29 16.94
C ALA A 420 -8.82 -16.17 16.70
N ALA A 421 -8.34 -14.92 16.54
CA ALA A 421 -9.20 -13.79 16.22
C ALA A 421 -9.94 -13.98 14.89
N ALA A 422 -9.25 -14.39 13.82
CA ALA A 422 -9.85 -14.61 12.50
C ALA A 422 -10.95 -15.68 12.54
N THR A 423 -10.73 -16.78 13.28
CA THR A 423 -11.73 -17.84 13.47
C THR A 423 -12.94 -17.30 14.24
N ARG A 424 -12.71 -16.56 15.32
CA ARG A 424 -13.78 -15.96 16.16
C ARG A 424 -14.65 -14.99 15.38
N TRP A 425 -14.04 -14.14 14.55
CA TRP A 425 -14.72 -13.05 13.85
C TRP A 425 -15.12 -13.36 12.41
N ALA A 426 -14.92 -14.61 11.95
CA ALA A 426 -15.25 -15.04 10.59
C ALA A 426 -16.71 -14.71 10.20
N GLY A 427 -17.66 -14.95 11.10
CA GLY A 427 -19.07 -14.63 10.88
C GLY A 427 -19.38 -13.13 10.72
N LEU A 428 -18.46 -12.24 11.10
CA LEU A 428 -18.56 -10.79 10.90
C LEU A 428 -17.74 -10.29 9.68
N GLY A 429 -17.06 -11.18 8.97
CA GLY A 429 -16.14 -10.81 7.89
C GLY A 429 -14.94 -10.00 8.39
N ARG A 430 -14.53 -10.17 9.66
CA ARG A 430 -13.39 -9.51 10.28
C ARG A 430 -12.28 -10.53 10.57
N ARG A 431 -11.04 -10.09 10.54
CA ARG A 431 -9.87 -10.94 10.79
C ARG A 431 -9.07 -10.54 12.04
N LEU A 432 -9.17 -9.29 12.47
CA LEU A 432 -8.41 -8.73 13.58
C LEU A 432 -9.33 -8.16 14.66
N ASN A 433 -8.90 -8.22 15.92
CA ASN A 433 -9.65 -7.66 17.03
C ASN A 433 -9.88 -6.15 16.89
N ALA A 434 -8.91 -5.40 16.36
CA ALA A 434 -9.05 -3.96 16.12
C ALA A 434 -10.15 -3.59 15.11
N GLU A 435 -10.55 -4.52 14.22
CA GLU A 435 -11.57 -4.29 13.20
C GLU A 435 -13.00 -4.47 13.71
N VAL A 436 -13.19 -5.02 14.93
CA VAL A 436 -14.52 -5.34 15.45
C VAL A 436 -15.21 -4.11 16.00
N ASP A 437 -16.43 -3.87 15.58
CA ASP A 437 -17.21 -2.72 16.02
C ASP A 437 -17.68 -2.86 17.47
N GLY A 438 -17.66 -1.75 18.25
CA GLY A 438 -18.06 -1.74 19.66
C GLY A 438 -19.44 -2.34 19.95
N PRO A 439 -20.49 -2.08 19.14
CA PRO A 439 -21.80 -2.69 19.33
C PRO A 439 -21.79 -4.22 19.34
N HIS A 440 -20.93 -4.88 18.54
CA HIS A 440 -20.80 -6.35 18.56
C HIS A 440 -20.17 -6.84 19.87
N LEU A 441 -19.14 -6.17 20.36
CA LEU A 441 -18.45 -6.53 21.62
C LEU A 441 -19.33 -6.35 22.86
N ARG A 442 -20.38 -5.53 22.79
CA ARG A 442 -21.31 -5.25 23.88
C ARG A 442 -22.54 -6.16 23.90
N ARG A 443 -22.68 -7.08 22.94
CA ARG A 443 -23.80 -8.03 22.82
C ARG A 443 -23.35 -9.48 23.04
N PRO A 444 -24.24 -10.36 23.52
CA PRO A 444 -23.96 -11.78 23.49
C PRO A 444 -23.62 -12.29 22.08
N PRO A 445 -22.74 -13.28 21.96
CA PRO A 445 -22.02 -13.99 23.02
C PRO A 445 -20.75 -13.27 23.52
N TRP A 446 -20.35 -12.12 22.90
CA TRP A 446 -19.05 -11.47 23.09
C TRP A 446 -18.98 -10.52 24.29
N ARG A 447 -20.14 -10.16 24.84
CA ARG A 447 -20.21 -9.29 26.02
C ARG A 447 -19.49 -9.92 27.20
N LEU A 448 -18.53 -9.18 27.77
CA LEU A 448 -17.81 -9.62 28.97
C LEU A 448 -18.66 -9.46 30.23
N PRO A 449 -18.50 -10.36 31.24
CA PRO A 449 -19.20 -10.28 32.50
C PRO A 449 -18.95 -8.97 33.25
N ALA A 450 -19.92 -8.53 34.03
CA ALA A 450 -19.83 -7.28 34.79
C ALA A 450 -18.62 -7.21 35.74
N ARG A 451 -18.27 -8.34 36.37
CA ARG A 451 -17.11 -8.47 37.27
C ARG A 451 -15.77 -8.27 36.56
N VAL A 452 -15.68 -8.67 35.29
CA VAL A 452 -14.48 -8.53 34.46
C VAL A 452 -14.27 -7.07 34.05
N THR A 453 -15.35 -6.36 33.74
CA THR A 453 -15.33 -4.97 33.26
C THR A 453 -15.57 -3.93 34.36
N ALA A 454 -15.54 -4.30 35.64
CA ALA A 454 -15.91 -3.41 36.75
C ALA A 454 -15.03 -2.12 36.77
N GLU A 455 -13.71 -2.28 36.72
CA GLU A 455 -12.76 -1.15 36.69
C GLU A 455 -12.98 -0.27 35.44
N LEU A 456 -13.11 -0.89 34.28
CA LEU A 456 -13.32 -0.19 33.02
C LEU A 456 -14.62 0.64 33.03
N ARG A 457 -15.69 0.10 33.66
CA ARG A 457 -16.95 0.85 33.83
C ARG A 457 -16.79 2.02 34.79
N GLY A 458 -16.09 1.84 35.91
CA GLY A 458 -15.80 2.94 36.82
C GLY A 458 -15.04 4.09 36.12
N ARG A 459 -14.10 3.79 35.24
CA ARG A 459 -13.39 4.79 34.46
C ARG A 459 -14.29 5.49 33.41
N LEU A 460 -15.26 4.79 32.84
CA LEU A 460 -16.28 5.39 31.96
C LEU A 460 -17.22 6.31 32.74
N ASP A 461 -17.73 5.85 33.90
CA ASP A 461 -18.65 6.60 34.71
C ASP A 461 -18.03 7.87 35.32
N SER A 462 -16.72 7.83 35.65
CA SER A 462 -15.95 8.99 36.12
C SER A 462 -15.56 9.96 34.97
N GLY A 463 -15.83 9.61 33.70
CA GLY A 463 -15.43 10.40 32.54
C GLY A 463 -13.93 10.37 32.24
N SER A 464 -13.13 9.55 32.95
CA SER A 464 -11.69 9.38 32.68
C SER A 464 -11.42 8.56 31.41
N LEU A 465 -12.42 7.85 30.89
CA LEU A 465 -12.38 7.12 29.62
C LEU A 465 -13.64 7.39 28.81
N SER A 466 -13.50 7.63 27.50
CA SER A 466 -14.64 7.79 26.59
C SER A 466 -15.28 6.44 26.23
N ALA A 467 -16.50 6.46 25.68
CA ALA A 467 -17.15 5.25 25.18
C ALA A 467 -16.33 4.55 24.06
N ARG A 468 -15.65 5.33 23.20
CA ARG A 468 -14.72 4.78 22.21
C ARG A 468 -13.50 4.15 22.88
N GLY A 469 -12.97 4.78 23.92
CA GLY A 469 -11.88 4.23 24.73
C GLY A 469 -12.26 2.92 25.39
N PHE A 470 -13.49 2.80 25.89
CA PHE A 470 -14.05 1.56 26.43
C PHE A 470 -14.00 0.42 25.39
N ASP A 471 -14.53 0.65 24.19
CA ASP A 471 -14.54 -0.37 23.13
C ASP A 471 -13.12 -0.79 22.73
N ARG A 472 -12.14 0.14 22.73
CA ARG A 472 -10.73 -0.15 22.43
C ARG A 472 -10.08 -1.04 23.50
N VAL A 473 -10.33 -0.75 24.77
CA VAL A 473 -9.83 -1.60 25.86
C VAL A 473 -10.39 -3.02 25.73
N ILE A 474 -11.66 -3.18 25.39
CA ILE A 474 -12.24 -4.52 25.17
C ILE A 474 -11.57 -5.24 24.00
N ARG A 475 -11.30 -4.55 22.87
CA ARG A 475 -10.57 -5.14 21.74
C ARG A 475 -9.17 -5.61 22.15
N MET A 476 -8.44 -4.78 22.89
CA MET A 476 -7.11 -5.15 23.39
C MET A 476 -7.16 -6.30 24.38
N ALA A 477 -8.14 -6.33 25.28
CA ALA A 477 -8.33 -7.47 26.21
C ALA A 477 -8.53 -8.79 25.45
N TRP A 478 -9.32 -8.81 24.36
CA TRP A 478 -9.44 -9.97 23.49
C TRP A 478 -8.11 -10.34 22.85
N THR A 479 -7.29 -9.36 22.45
CA THR A 479 -5.96 -9.61 21.87
C THR A 479 -4.98 -10.20 22.87
N ILE A 480 -4.98 -9.72 24.11
CA ILE A 480 -4.15 -10.25 25.20
C ILE A 480 -4.55 -11.70 25.50
N THR A 481 -5.85 -11.96 25.60
CA THR A 481 -6.39 -13.32 25.77
C THR A 481 -5.94 -14.27 24.65
N ASP A 482 -5.97 -13.80 23.39
CA ASP A 482 -5.54 -14.60 22.23
C ASP A 482 -4.04 -14.90 22.27
N LEU A 483 -3.21 -13.95 22.70
CA LEU A 483 -1.76 -14.15 22.87
C LEU A 483 -1.45 -15.17 23.96
N ASP A 484 -2.28 -15.23 24.99
CA ASP A 484 -2.15 -16.21 26.08
C ASP A 484 -2.80 -17.56 25.77
N GLY A 485 -3.38 -17.72 24.57
CA GLY A 485 -4.03 -18.96 24.12
C GLY A 485 -5.31 -19.31 24.92
N ARG A 486 -6.01 -18.30 25.45
CA ARG A 486 -7.25 -18.46 26.24
C ARG A 486 -8.48 -18.10 25.41
N ASP A 487 -9.63 -18.64 25.77
CA ASP A 487 -10.87 -18.46 25.03
C ASP A 487 -11.61 -17.14 25.34
N ARG A 488 -11.39 -16.56 26.50
CA ARG A 488 -12.18 -15.40 26.95
C ARG A 488 -11.40 -14.48 27.88
N PRO A 489 -11.52 -13.15 27.71
CA PRO A 489 -10.87 -12.18 28.59
C PRO A 489 -11.30 -12.29 30.05
N ASP A 490 -10.34 -12.19 30.96
CA ASP A 490 -10.54 -12.07 32.38
C ASP A 490 -10.27 -10.64 32.90
N ARG A 491 -10.19 -10.47 34.23
CA ARG A 491 -10.00 -9.18 34.85
C ARG A 491 -8.59 -8.61 34.61
N ASP A 492 -7.59 -9.47 34.54
CA ASP A 492 -6.19 -9.07 34.39
C ASP A 492 -5.92 -8.62 32.96
N ASP A 493 -6.52 -9.28 31.95
CA ASP A 493 -6.48 -8.83 30.55
C ASP A 493 -7.06 -7.42 30.39
N VAL A 494 -8.20 -7.17 31.06
CA VAL A 494 -8.83 -5.84 30.99
C VAL A 494 -7.96 -4.81 31.70
N ARG A 495 -7.28 -5.15 32.80
CA ARG A 495 -6.37 -4.25 33.51
C ARG A 495 -5.14 -3.93 32.66
N GLU A 496 -4.49 -4.94 32.07
CA GLU A 496 -3.37 -4.73 31.15
C GLU A 496 -3.79 -3.85 29.96
N ALA A 497 -4.95 -4.10 29.37
CA ALA A 497 -5.49 -3.30 28.28
C ALA A 497 -5.78 -1.84 28.70
N ILE A 498 -6.22 -1.59 29.93
CA ILE A 498 -6.39 -0.24 30.47
C ILE A 498 -5.02 0.47 30.57
N GLN A 499 -4.02 -0.20 31.13
CA GLN A 499 -2.65 0.33 31.27
C GLN A 499 -2.06 0.69 29.90
N LEU A 500 -2.19 -0.23 28.93
CA LEU A 500 -1.76 0.01 27.55
C LEU A 500 -2.54 1.14 26.86
N ARG A 501 -3.80 1.39 27.25
CA ARG A 501 -4.60 2.50 26.70
C ARG A 501 -4.24 3.85 27.30
N THR A 502 -3.96 3.89 28.61
CA THR A 502 -3.75 5.15 29.33
C THR A 502 -2.29 5.56 29.39
N GLY A 503 -1.37 4.65 29.10
CA GLY A 503 0.08 4.85 29.28
C GLY A 503 0.47 4.91 30.78
N GLU A 504 -0.36 4.36 31.66
CA GLU A 504 -0.03 4.17 33.07
C GLU A 504 1.08 3.11 33.18
N ALA A 505 1.89 3.19 34.25
CA ALA A 505 2.96 2.21 34.46
C ALA A 505 2.35 0.81 34.65
N MET A 506 2.91 -0.17 33.96
CA MET A 506 2.61 -1.60 34.12
C MET A 506 3.27 -2.14 35.38
#